data_b45dbf325acce8deb55b8ad74d57c145
#
_entry.id   b45dbf325acce8deb55b8ad74d57c145
#
_cell.length_a   1.000
_cell.length_b   1.000
_cell.length_c   1.000
_cell.angle_alpha   90.00
_cell.angle_beta   90.00
_cell.angle_gamma   90.00
#
_symmetry.space_group_name_H-M   'P 1'
#
loop_
_entity.id
_entity.type
_entity.pdbx_description
1 polymer ?
#
loop_
_entity_poly.entity_id
_entity_poly.type
_entity_poly.pdbx_seq_one_letter_code
_entity_poly.pdbx_strand_id
1 'polypeptide(L)'
;MKANLLSRRWLINCLMIILICALAYSGIRYQLKSASAPKNRITSLKPQDIDSVIIQIADDSLVLRRSGNQWIFEKPIQWPANNITLERLISIATSESNTRLPANEIDLASLGLQSPKVILTLNTTRVLFGAINNIGERRYIMIGSTVYLLPDLHLHFITQGITGLIDRRLLPRSISLKSLKLAELSLSKSSDGTWQNDTLEEAGVDRINTLANNWQTLDAGNIKMYDRSKLPGQKIVAGLQDGSDIDFFLMSTKPELVIARPDLGVQYHFSEKQYYDLLSIAN
;
A
#
# COMPACT_ATOMS: atom_id res chain seq x y z
N MET A 1 -12.71 73.43 16.65
CA MET A 1 -11.71 72.69 15.85
C MET A 1 -11.44 71.26 16.28
N LYS A 2 -12.45 70.43 16.63
CA LYS A 2 -12.26 69.00 17.01
C LYS A 2 -12.88 67.97 16.03
N ALA A 3 -13.62 68.43 15.00
CA ALA A 3 -14.31 67.56 14.05
C ALA A 3 -13.42 66.86 13.00
N ASN A 4 -12.25 67.40 12.71
CA ASN A 4 -11.37 66.90 11.60
C ASN A 4 -10.50 65.68 11.99
N LEU A 5 -10.30 65.42 13.26
CA LEU A 5 -9.41 64.29 13.69
C LEU A 5 -10.16 62.95 13.66
N LEU A 6 -11.44 62.94 13.94
CA LEU A 6 -12.29 61.72 13.90
C LEU A 6 -12.54 61.26 12.45
N SER A 7 -12.78 62.20 11.52
CA SER A 7 -12.95 61.91 10.10
C SER A 7 -11.64 61.33 9.45
N ARG A 8 -10.49 61.87 9.85
CA ARG A 8 -9.20 61.42 9.34
C ARG A 8 -8.86 60.00 9.80
N ARG A 9 -9.15 59.67 11.06
CA ARG A 9 -8.97 58.29 11.57
C ARG A 9 -9.90 57.30 10.90
N TRP A 10 -11.14 57.69 10.65
CA TRP A 10 -12.12 56.88 9.96
C TRP A 10 -11.72 56.61 8.51
N LEU A 11 -11.21 57.61 7.80
CA LEU A 11 -10.66 57.48 6.44
C LEU A 11 -9.46 56.54 6.40
N ILE A 12 -8.55 56.60 7.37
CA ILE A 12 -7.37 55.69 7.47
C ILE A 12 -7.86 54.25 7.71
N ASN A 13 -8.83 54.03 8.58
CA ASN A 13 -9.36 52.69 8.84
C ASN A 13 -10.07 52.10 7.60
N CYS A 14 -10.85 52.90 6.86
CA CYS A 14 -11.45 52.46 5.60
C CYS A 14 -10.38 52.11 4.56
N LEU A 15 -9.33 52.88 4.46
CA LEU A 15 -8.22 52.62 3.52
C LEU A 15 -7.45 51.35 3.88
N MET A 16 -7.24 51.08 5.18
CA MET A 16 -6.67 49.84 5.69
C MET A 16 -7.56 48.60 5.37
N ILE A 17 -8.86 48.73 5.55
CA ILE A 17 -9.81 47.63 5.24
C ILE A 17 -9.78 47.34 3.73
N ILE A 18 -9.79 48.37 2.88
CA ILE A 18 -9.70 48.18 1.42
C ILE A 18 -8.36 47.51 1.04
N LEU A 19 -7.26 47.87 1.67
CA LEU A 19 -5.96 47.25 1.44
C LEU A 19 -5.95 45.78 1.86
N ILE A 20 -6.52 45.45 3.02
CA ILE A 20 -6.64 44.05 3.51
C ILE A 20 -7.52 43.24 2.55
N CYS A 21 -8.66 43.79 2.11
CA CYS A 21 -9.53 43.11 1.14
C CYS A 21 -8.82 42.90 -0.21
N ALA A 22 -8.04 43.88 -0.69
CA ALA A 22 -7.28 43.74 -1.92
C ALA A 22 -6.15 42.69 -1.81
N LEU A 23 -5.46 42.63 -0.67
CA LEU A 23 -4.45 41.61 -0.39
C LEU A 23 -5.08 40.21 -0.25
N ALA A 24 -6.22 40.08 0.46
CA ALA A 24 -6.94 38.83 0.57
C ALA A 24 -7.46 38.35 -0.81
N TYR A 25 -8.03 39.26 -1.60
CA TYR A 25 -8.46 38.95 -2.97
C TYR A 25 -7.32 38.53 -3.88
N SER A 26 -6.19 39.20 -3.81
CA SER A 26 -4.99 38.83 -4.58
C SER A 26 -4.42 37.48 -4.14
N GLY A 27 -4.42 37.19 -2.82
CA GLY A 27 -4.00 35.92 -2.26
C GLY A 27 -4.92 34.75 -2.71
N ILE A 28 -6.23 34.97 -2.67
CA ILE A 28 -7.23 33.99 -3.16
C ILE A 28 -7.06 33.75 -4.67
N ARG A 29 -6.89 34.83 -5.44
CA ARG A 29 -6.64 34.73 -6.90
C ARG A 29 -5.33 34.02 -7.22
N TYR A 30 -4.29 34.24 -6.42
CA TYR A 30 -3.01 33.56 -6.56
C TYR A 30 -3.13 32.04 -6.25
N GLN A 31 -3.86 31.68 -5.17
CA GLN A 31 -4.14 30.27 -4.84
C GLN A 31 -5.01 29.59 -5.91
N LEU A 32 -6.02 30.27 -6.43
CA LEU A 32 -6.88 29.74 -7.51
C LEU A 32 -6.10 29.60 -8.84
N LYS A 33 -5.17 30.47 -9.16
CA LYS A 33 -4.26 30.32 -10.32
C LYS A 33 -3.24 29.20 -10.12
N SER A 34 -2.77 28.95 -8.89
CA SER A 34 -1.91 27.81 -8.57
C SER A 34 -2.64 26.47 -8.61
N ALA A 35 -3.96 26.47 -8.49
CA ALA A 35 -4.84 25.30 -8.65
C ALA A 35 -5.12 24.95 -10.14
N SER A 36 -4.61 25.70 -11.11
CA SER A 36 -4.58 25.27 -12.51
C SER A 36 -3.74 24.00 -12.61
N ALA A 37 -4.24 22.97 -13.31
CA ALA A 37 -3.58 21.67 -13.44
C ALA A 37 -2.07 21.84 -13.63
N PRO A 38 -1.24 21.20 -12.81
CA PRO A 38 0.21 21.45 -12.82
C PRO A 38 0.74 21.13 -14.20
N LYS A 39 1.36 22.14 -14.85
CA LYS A 39 1.89 22.08 -16.24
C LYS A 39 2.89 20.94 -16.47
N ASN A 40 3.34 20.29 -15.38
CA ASN A 40 4.48 19.37 -15.39
C ASN A 40 4.11 17.94 -15.02
N ARG A 41 2.82 17.57 -14.90
CA ARG A 41 2.42 16.19 -14.64
C ARG A 41 2.83 15.27 -15.78
N ILE A 42 3.32 14.07 -15.45
CA ILE A 42 3.74 13.06 -16.43
C ILE A 42 2.56 12.33 -17.06
N THR A 43 1.39 12.31 -16.41
CA THR A 43 0.14 11.74 -16.94
C THR A 43 -1.06 12.63 -16.61
N SER A 44 -2.17 12.41 -17.32
CA SER A 44 -3.48 12.96 -16.98
C SER A 44 -4.31 12.06 -16.06
N LEU A 45 -3.81 10.88 -15.70
CA LEU A 45 -4.52 9.92 -14.86
C LEU A 45 -4.73 10.51 -13.45
N LYS A 46 -5.90 10.24 -12.89
CA LYS A 46 -6.19 10.51 -11.48
C LYS A 46 -6.15 9.17 -10.73
N PRO A 47 -5.49 9.09 -9.57
CA PRO A 47 -5.35 7.84 -8.80
C PRO A 47 -6.68 7.14 -8.51
N GLN A 48 -7.75 7.91 -8.26
CA GLN A 48 -9.09 7.36 -8.02
C GLN A 48 -9.73 6.69 -9.24
N ASP A 49 -9.30 7.04 -10.44
CA ASP A 49 -9.83 6.51 -11.71
C ASP A 49 -9.02 5.29 -12.20
N ILE A 50 -8.05 4.84 -11.40
CA ILE A 50 -7.22 3.67 -11.72
C ILE A 50 -7.85 2.44 -11.04
N ASP A 51 -8.31 1.49 -11.84
CA ASP A 51 -8.96 0.27 -11.40
C ASP A 51 -8.13 -1.00 -11.67
N SER A 52 -7.10 -0.88 -12.51
CA SER A 52 -6.23 -1.98 -12.91
C SER A 52 -4.77 -1.58 -12.82
N VAL A 53 -3.97 -2.42 -12.18
CA VAL A 53 -2.51 -2.30 -12.09
C VAL A 53 -1.89 -3.61 -12.54
N ILE A 54 -1.02 -3.53 -13.56
CA ILE A 54 -0.20 -4.67 -14.00
C ILE A 54 1.25 -4.30 -13.81
N ILE A 55 1.99 -5.16 -13.13
CA ILE A 55 3.41 -5.00 -12.88
C ILE A 55 4.14 -6.15 -13.58
N GLN A 56 5.01 -5.84 -14.50
CA GLN A 56 5.87 -6.79 -15.18
C GLN A 56 7.31 -6.61 -14.67
N ILE A 57 7.93 -7.69 -14.19
CA ILE A 57 9.30 -7.72 -13.69
C ILE A 57 9.99 -8.88 -14.39
N ALA A 58 10.82 -8.59 -15.37
CA ALA A 58 11.38 -9.59 -16.28
C ALA A 58 10.25 -10.46 -16.88
N ASP A 59 10.22 -11.77 -16.56
CA ASP A 59 9.22 -12.71 -17.06
C ASP A 59 8.01 -12.87 -16.15
N ASP A 60 8.04 -12.29 -14.93
CA ASP A 60 6.96 -12.34 -13.95
C ASP A 60 5.95 -11.22 -14.16
N SER A 61 4.68 -11.52 -13.87
CA SER A 61 3.60 -10.55 -13.98
C SER A 61 2.67 -10.63 -12.76
N LEU A 62 2.44 -9.48 -12.14
CA LEU A 62 1.44 -9.29 -11.09
C LEU A 62 0.27 -8.51 -11.68
N VAL A 63 -0.95 -9.01 -11.49
CA VAL A 63 -2.18 -8.33 -11.92
C VAL A 63 -3.00 -8.03 -10.69
N LEU A 64 -3.33 -6.75 -10.50
CA LEU A 64 -4.15 -6.28 -9.39
C LEU A 64 -5.35 -5.51 -9.94
N ARG A 65 -6.48 -5.69 -9.27
CA ARG A 65 -7.71 -4.99 -9.60
C ARG A 65 -8.33 -4.36 -8.37
N ARG A 66 -8.94 -3.20 -8.55
CA ARG A 66 -9.67 -2.52 -7.48
C ARG A 66 -11.06 -3.14 -7.33
N SER A 67 -11.41 -3.50 -6.11
CA SER A 67 -12.73 -3.96 -5.71
C SER A 67 -13.22 -3.09 -4.54
N GLY A 68 -14.05 -2.10 -4.85
CA GLY A 68 -14.43 -1.06 -3.87
C GLY A 68 -13.21 -0.29 -3.36
N ASN A 69 -12.98 -0.35 -2.05
CA ASN A 69 -11.84 0.31 -1.41
C ASN A 69 -10.63 -0.61 -1.22
N GLN A 70 -10.67 -1.84 -1.73
CA GLN A 70 -9.62 -2.83 -1.58
C GLN A 70 -8.99 -3.16 -2.94
N TRP A 71 -7.67 -3.29 -2.97
CA TRP A 71 -6.95 -3.87 -4.09
C TRP A 71 -6.78 -5.38 -3.89
N ILE A 72 -7.07 -6.15 -4.93
CA ILE A 72 -6.98 -7.61 -4.92
C ILE A 72 -6.02 -8.03 -6.02
N PHE A 73 -5.09 -8.92 -5.71
CA PHE A 73 -4.35 -9.66 -6.73
C PHE A 73 -5.30 -10.58 -7.50
N GLU A 74 -5.24 -10.55 -8.82
CA GLU A 74 -5.85 -11.54 -9.71
C GLU A 74 -4.84 -12.59 -10.16
N LYS A 75 -3.56 -12.20 -10.25
CA LYS A 75 -2.43 -13.07 -10.61
C LYS A 75 -1.18 -12.68 -9.83
N PRO A 76 -0.32 -13.67 -9.43
CA PRO A 76 -0.43 -15.12 -9.61
C PRO A 76 -1.39 -15.79 -8.63
N ILE A 77 -1.89 -15.08 -7.65
CA ILE A 77 -2.78 -15.53 -6.58
C ILE A 77 -4.00 -14.61 -6.50
N GLN A 78 -5.06 -15.06 -5.86
CA GLN A 78 -6.22 -14.23 -5.53
C GLN A 78 -6.19 -13.91 -4.02
N TRP A 79 -5.71 -12.72 -3.67
CA TRP A 79 -5.54 -12.28 -2.28
C TRP A 79 -5.53 -10.76 -2.15
N PRO A 80 -5.98 -10.19 -1.02
CA PRO A 80 -5.89 -8.76 -0.77
C PRO A 80 -4.45 -8.24 -0.84
N ALA A 81 -4.28 -7.08 -1.48
CA ALA A 81 -3.03 -6.35 -1.50
C ALA A 81 -2.94 -5.34 -0.35
N ASN A 82 -1.75 -4.90 -0.06
CA ASN A 82 -1.51 -3.77 0.84
C ASN A 82 -1.90 -2.47 0.14
N ASN A 83 -3.08 -1.97 0.46
CA ASN A 83 -3.63 -0.75 -0.16
C ASN A 83 -2.68 0.44 -0.02
N ILE A 84 -2.07 0.64 1.15
CA ILE A 84 -1.19 1.78 1.41
C ILE A 84 0.03 1.75 0.47
N THR A 85 0.65 0.58 0.33
CA THR A 85 1.82 0.41 -0.55
C THR A 85 1.43 0.58 -2.00
N LEU A 86 0.29 0.00 -2.40
CA LEU A 86 -0.17 0.10 -3.79
C LEU A 86 -0.59 1.52 -4.16
N GLU A 87 -1.26 2.26 -3.27
CA GLU A 87 -1.60 3.67 -3.52
C GLU A 87 -0.35 4.56 -3.63
N ARG A 88 0.70 4.28 -2.83
CA ARG A 88 2.00 4.94 -3.00
C ARG A 88 2.60 4.65 -4.37
N LEU A 89 2.51 3.43 -4.86
CA LEU A 89 2.95 3.08 -6.21
C LEU A 89 2.14 3.80 -7.28
N ILE A 90 0.82 3.81 -7.16
CA ILE A 90 -0.10 4.50 -8.08
C ILE A 90 0.12 6.01 -8.09
N SER A 91 0.63 6.59 -7.00
CA SER A 91 0.92 8.03 -6.94
C SER A 91 1.93 8.52 -7.99
N ILE A 92 2.68 7.60 -8.63
CA ILE A 92 3.52 7.92 -9.79
C ILE A 92 2.70 8.61 -10.90
N ALA A 93 1.42 8.27 -11.04
CA ALA A 93 0.53 8.87 -12.04
C ALA A 93 0.40 10.40 -11.89
N THR A 94 0.58 10.93 -10.67
CA THR A 94 0.51 12.35 -10.36
C THR A 94 1.88 13.02 -10.24
N SER A 95 2.96 12.28 -10.45
CA SER A 95 4.32 12.81 -10.38
C SER A 95 4.54 13.91 -11.40
N GLU A 96 5.43 14.83 -11.07
CA GLU A 96 5.79 15.96 -11.91
C GLU A 96 7.24 15.87 -12.35
N SER A 97 7.51 16.25 -13.59
CA SER A 97 8.86 16.34 -14.13
C SER A 97 9.08 17.63 -14.90
N ASN A 98 10.15 18.31 -14.61
CA ASN A 98 10.61 19.44 -15.41
C ASN A 98 11.39 19.01 -16.64
N THR A 99 11.76 17.72 -16.72
CA THR A 99 12.49 17.14 -17.84
C THR A 99 11.51 16.35 -18.69
N ARG A 100 11.41 16.72 -19.98
CA ARG A 100 10.61 16.04 -20.99
C ARG A 100 11.45 15.92 -22.26
N LEU A 101 11.82 14.72 -22.63
CA LEU A 101 12.66 14.44 -23.77
C LEU A 101 11.87 13.58 -24.75
N PRO A 102 11.75 13.96 -26.05
CA PRO A 102 11.16 13.10 -27.06
C PRO A 102 11.98 11.80 -27.20
N ALA A 103 11.31 10.66 -27.20
CA ALA A 103 11.97 9.36 -27.24
C ALA A 103 12.75 9.12 -28.56
N ASN A 104 12.34 9.77 -29.65
CA ASN A 104 13.00 9.69 -30.96
C ASN A 104 14.28 10.54 -31.07
N GLU A 105 14.57 11.38 -30.09
CA GLU A 105 15.75 12.28 -30.09
C GLU A 105 16.87 11.79 -29.16
N ILE A 106 16.66 10.62 -28.50
CA ILE A 106 17.58 10.11 -27.46
C ILE A 106 17.85 8.63 -27.66
N ASP A 107 19.01 8.18 -27.22
CA ASP A 107 19.37 6.77 -27.20
C ASP A 107 18.68 6.06 -26.01
N LEU A 108 17.57 5.39 -26.30
CA LEU A 108 16.78 4.64 -25.31
C LEU A 108 17.56 3.44 -24.73
N ALA A 109 18.52 2.89 -25.47
CA ALA A 109 19.33 1.78 -24.99
C ALA A 109 20.24 2.22 -23.83
N SER A 110 20.91 3.36 -23.97
CA SER A 110 21.77 3.92 -22.91
C SER A 110 20.98 4.29 -21.64
N LEU A 111 19.70 4.59 -21.78
CA LEU A 111 18.81 4.89 -20.65
C LEU A 111 18.09 3.67 -20.07
N GLY A 112 18.36 2.46 -20.61
CA GLY A 112 17.69 1.22 -20.18
C GLY A 112 16.19 1.17 -20.50
N LEU A 113 15.74 1.98 -21.48
CA LEU A 113 14.32 2.12 -21.86
C LEU A 113 13.97 1.34 -23.14
N GLN A 114 14.95 0.87 -23.90
CA GLN A 114 14.71 0.04 -25.09
C GLN A 114 14.17 -1.35 -24.73
N SER A 115 14.70 -1.93 -23.62
CA SER A 115 14.26 -3.22 -23.06
C SER A 115 14.15 -3.09 -21.55
N PRO A 116 13.11 -2.40 -21.04
CA PRO A 116 12.97 -2.12 -19.61
C PRO A 116 12.66 -3.41 -18.83
N LYS A 117 13.39 -3.63 -17.74
CA LYS A 117 13.18 -4.79 -16.84
C LYS A 117 11.89 -4.69 -16.02
N VAL A 118 11.38 -3.49 -15.84
CA VAL A 118 10.17 -3.20 -15.07
C VAL A 118 9.23 -2.32 -15.88
N ILE A 119 7.99 -2.77 -15.99
CA ILE A 119 6.91 -2.05 -16.63
C ILE A 119 5.72 -2.03 -15.66
N LEU A 120 5.23 -0.84 -15.35
CA LEU A 120 4.00 -0.64 -14.61
C LEU A 120 2.92 -0.17 -15.58
N THR A 121 1.79 -0.88 -15.64
CA THR A 121 0.64 -0.45 -16.42
C THR A 121 -0.49 -0.05 -15.49
N LEU A 122 -0.93 1.20 -15.60
CA LEU A 122 -2.04 1.79 -14.85
C LEU A 122 -3.22 1.95 -15.81
N ASN A 123 -4.24 1.12 -15.67
CA ASN A 123 -5.30 0.93 -16.66
C ASN A 123 -4.69 0.57 -18.03
N THR A 124 -4.60 1.53 -18.94
CA THR A 124 -3.97 1.37 -20.27
C THR A 124 -2.63 2.11 -20.43
N THR A 125 -2.25 2.90 -19.42
CA THR A 125 -1.03 3.71 -19.48
C THR A 125 0.17 2.91 -19.02
N ARG A 126 1.12 2.69 -19.90
CA ARG A 126 2.37 1.99 -19.63
C ARG A 126 3.43 2.98 -19.17
N VAL A 127 4.06 2.67 -18.05
CA VAL A 127 5.16 3.40 -17.41
C VAL A 127 6.38 2.48 -17.41
N LEU A 128 7.38 2.78 -18.21
CA LEU A 128 8.58 2.00 -18.37
C LEU A 128 9.68 2.58 -17.46
N PHE A 129 10.31 1.72 -16.66
CA PHE A 129 11.37 2.13 -15.74
C PHE A 129 12.74 1.85 -16.34
N GLY A 130 13.49 2.90 -16.61
CA GLY A 130 14.86 2.86 -17.13
C GLY A 130 15.93 2.90 -16.05
N ALA A 131 17.15 3.28 -16.43
CA ALA A 131 18.30 3.42 -15.57
C ALA A 131 18.17 4.63 -14.61
N ILE A 132 19.00 4.63 -13.58
CA ILE A 132 19.19 5.81 -12.70
C ILE A 132 20.16 6.77 -13.40
N ASN A 133 19.83 8.05 -13.39
CA ASN A 133 20.76 9.11 -13.73
C ASN A 133 21.65 9.39 -12.50
N ASN A 134 22.97 9.25 -12.66
CA ASN A 134 23.94 9.46 -11.60
C ASN A 134 23.98 10.92 -11.08
N ILE A 135 23.38 11.85 -11.81
CA ILE A 135 23.24 13.25 -11.40
C ILE A 135 21.89 13.43 -10.72
N GLY A 136 21.88 13.45 -9.37
CA GLY A 136 20.68 13.72 -8.57
C GLY A 136 19.78 12.53 -8.32
N GLU A 137 20.28 11.29 -8.47
CA GLU A 137 19.60 10.02 -8.11
C GLU A 137 18.15 9.92 -8.65
N ARG A 138 17.95 10.35 -9.90
CA ARG A 138 16.65 10.32 -10.56
C ARG A 138 16.62 9.17 -11.57
N ARG A 139 15.44 8.61 -11.76
CA ARG A 139 15.22 7.53 -12.72
C ARG A 139 14.61 8.05 -14.02
N TYR A 140 15.09 7.53 -15.13
CA TYR A 140 14.44 7.72 -16.42
C TYR A 140 13.15 6.90 -16.47
N ILE A 141 12.04 7.56 -16.80
CA ILE A 141 10.71 6.96 -16.93
C ILE A 141 10.18 7.30 -18.31
N MET A 142 9.70 6.31 -19.07
CA MET A 142 9.07 6.58 -20.36
C MET A 142 7.57 6.28 -20.32
N ILE A 143 6.77 7.21 -20.84
CA ILE A 143 5.32 7.10 -21.03
C ILE A 143 5.00 7.54 -22.44
N GLY A 144 4.43 6.63 -23.25
CA GLY A 144 4.23 6.87 -24.68
C GLY A 144 5.56 7.17 -25.38
N SER A 145 5.66 8.31 -26.03
CA SER A 145 6.86 8.78 -26.75
C SER A 145 7.69 9.81 -25.98
N THR A 146 7.47 9.96 -24.66
CA THR A 146 8.15 10.97 -23.86
C THR A 146 8.90 10.33 -22.69
N VAL A 147 10.16 10.73 -22.51
CA VAL A 147 11.01 10.33 -21.38
C VAL A 147 11.04 11.46 -20.37
N TYR A 148 10.86 11.09 -19.12
CA TYR A 148 10.84 11.94 -17.93
C TYR A 148 11.97 11.58 -16.98
N LEU A 149 12.32 12.48 -16.08
CA LEU A 149 13.30 12.24 -15.03
C LEU A 149 12.63 12.46 -13.68
N LEU A 150 12.41 11.38 -12.91
CA LEU A 150 11.72 11.40 -11.63
C LEU A 150 12.61 10.94 -10.48
N PRO A 151 12.37 11.39 -9.22
CA PRO A 151 12.96 10.76 -8.05
C PRO A 151 12.63 9.26 -8.02
N ASP A 152 13.60 8.41 -7.66
CA ASP A 152 13.43 6.94 -7.66
C ASP A 152 12.71 6.45 -6.39
N LEU A 153 11.46 6.87 -6.20
CA LEU A 153 10.67 6.56 -5.02
C LEU A 153 9.76 5.32 -5.17
N HIS A 154 9.51 4.87 -6.41
CA HIS A 154 8.47 3.88 -6.69
C HIS A 154 9.00 2.49 -6.98
N LEU A 155 10.21 2.38 -7.56
CA LEU A 155 10.75 1.10 -8.02
C LEU A 155 10.98 0.11 -6.87
N HIS A 156 11.35 0.60 -5.69
CA HIS A 156 11.55 -0.24 -4.51
C HIS A 156 10.33 -1.12 -4.17
N PHE A 157 9.11 -0.57 -4.29
CA PHE A 157 7.88 -1.33 -4.03
C PHE A 157 7.63 -2.41 -5.09
N ILE A 158 8.05 -2.15 -6.33
CA ILE A 158 7.87 -3.06 -7.46
C ILE A 158 8.84 -4.24 -7.37
N THR A 159 10.13 -3.96 -7.11
CA THR A 159 11.19 -4.97 -7.16
C THR A 159 11.09 -6.06 -6.10
N GLN A 160 10.33 -5.83 -5.03
CA GLN A 160 10.02 -6.85 -4.04
C GLN A 160 8.95 -7.85 -4.54
N GLY A 161 8.34 -7.59 -5.69
CA GLY A 161 7.30 -8.46 -6.26
C GLY A 161 6.09 -8.58 -5.33
N ILE A 162 5.54 -9.78 -5.24
CA ILE A 162 4.36 -10.06 -4.42
C ILE A 162 4.58 -9.74 -2.93
N THR A 163 5.77 -10.01 -2.39
CA THR A 163 6.07 -9.81 -0.96
C THR A 163 6.04 -8.35 -0.53
N GLY A 164 6.30 -7.42 -1.45
CA GLY A 164 6.22 -5.98 -1.20
C GLY A 164 4.80 -5.42 -1.26
N LEU A 165 3.89 -6.13 -1.92
CA LEU A 165 2.56 -5.62 -2.26
C LEU A 165 1.40 -6.39 -1.60
N ILE A 166 1.62 -7.59 -1.07
CA ILE A 166 0.60 -8.38 -0.39
C ILE A 166 0.23 -7.76 0.97
N ASP A 167 -1.01 -7.98 1.41
CA ASP A 167 -1.44 -7.55 2.76
C ASP A 167 -0.55 -8.20 3.83
N ARG A 168 -0.13 -7.41 4.81
CA ARG A 168 0.83 -7.84 5.85
C ARG A 168 0.19 -8.61 6.99
N ARG A 169 -1.13 -8.71 7.02
CA ARG A 169 -1.89 -9.46 8.01
C ARG A 169 -2.07 -10.90 7.55
N LEU A 170 -2.08 -11.83 8.49
CA LEU A 170 -2.37 -13.24 8.19
C LEU A 170 -3.75 -13.39 7.54
N LEU A 171 -4.74 -12.73 8.12
CA LEU A 171 -6.12 -12.67 7.62
C LEU A 171 -6.56 -11.20 7.54
N PRO A 172 -6.51 -10.56 6.38
CA PRO A 172 -7.07 -9.22 6.21
C PRO A 172 -8.53 -9.14 6.65
N ARG A 173 -8.97 -7.98 7.16
CA ARG A 173 -10.33 -7.79 7.69
C ARG A 173 -11.45 -8.04 6.68
N SER A 174 -11.14 -8.02 5.39
CA SER A 174 -12.07 -8.42 4.32
C SER A 174 -12.35 -9.94 4.32
N ILE A 175 -11.56 -10.72 5.05
CA ILE A 175 -11.70 -12.18 5.21
C ILE A 175 -12.31 -12.45 6.59
N SER A 176 -13.53 -12.94 6.63
CA SER A 176 -14.25 -13.17 7.90
C SER A 176 -13.87 -14.50 8.53
N LEU A 177 -13.12 -14.42 9.65
CA LEU A 177 -12.72 -15.59 10.44
C LEU A 177 -13.91 -16.11 11.26
N LYS A 178 -14.12 -17.43 11.21
CA LYS A 178 -15.14 -18.16 11.96
C LYS A 178 -14.54 -19.09 13.02
N SER A 179 -13.42 -19.75 12.72
CA SER A 179 -12.72 -20.62 13.65
C SER A 179 -11.22 -20.56 13.45
N LEU A 180 -10.46 -20.92 14.49
CA LEU A 180 -9.01 -20.96 14.46
C LEU A 180 -8.53 -22.16 15.25
N LYS A 181 -7.88 -23.12 14.55
CA LYS A 181 -7.26 -24.30 15.16
C LYS A 181 -5.75 -24.12 15.18
N LEU A 182 -5.22 -23.97 16.39
CA LEU A 182 -3.79 -24.03 16.71
C LEU A 182 -3.47 -25.45 17.22
N ALA A 183 -2.22 -25.70 17.60
CA ALA A 183 -1.81 -27.01 18.11
C ALA A 183 -2.64 -27.50 19.31
N GLU A 184 -2.71 -26.64 20.31
CA GLU A 184 -3.27 -26.96 21.62
C GLU A 184 -4.55 -26.15 21.93
N LEU A 185 -4.94 -25.30 20.99
CA LEU A 185 -6.05 -24.38 21.18
C LEU A 185 -6.98 -24.39 19.96
N SER A 186 -8.26 -24.55 20.21
CA SER A 186 -9.31 -24.47 19.18
C SER A 186 -10.32 -23.40 19.57
N LEU A 187 -10.45 -22.39 18.73
CA LEU A 187 -11.40 -21.31 18.89
C LEU A 187 -12.48 -21.36 17.84
N SER A 188 -13.70 -21.11 18.22
CA SER A 188 -14.83 -20.96 17.30
C SER A 188 -15.67 -19.74 17.67
N LYS A 189 -16.33 -19.17 16.66
CA LYS A 189 -17.25 -18.05 16.81
C LYS A 189 -18.67 -18.59 16.85
N SER A 190 -19.36 -18.37 17.96
CA SER A 190 -20.76 -18.78 18.14
C SER A 190 -21.71 -17.94 17.30
N SER A 191 -22.99 -18.33 17.22
CA SER A 191 -24.02 -17.67 16.42
C SER A 191 -24.31 -16.22 16.86
N ASP A 192 -24.06 -15.88 18.12
CA ASP A 192 -24.19 -14.52 18.66
C ASP A 192 -22.96 -13.63 18.39
N GLY A 193 -21.91 -14.21 17.77
CA GLY A 193 -20.70 -13.51 17.41
C GLY A 193 -19.60 -13.55 18.46
N THR A 194 -19.81 -14.24 19.59
CA THR A 194 -18.84 -14.38 20.68
C THR A 194 -17.81 -15.47 20.34
N TRP A 195 -16.54 -15.24 20.63
CA TRP A 195 -15.50 -16.26 20.51
C TRP A 195 -15.49 -17.18 21.73
N GLN A 196 -15.37 -18.46 21.49
CA GLN A 196 -15.34 -19.51 22.50
C GLN A 196 -14.10 -20.38 22.31
N ASN A 197 -13.60 -20.92 23.42
CA ASN A 197 -12.54 -21.91 23.41
C ASN A 197 -13.20 -23.29 23.45
N ASP A 198 -12.94 -24.10 22.44
CA ASP A 198 -13.49 -25.47 22.30
C ASP A 198 -12.59 -26.49 23.03
N THR A 199 -11.44 -26.09 23.55
CA THR A 199 -10.57 -26.92 24.40
C THR A 199 -10.89 -26.70 25.87
N LEU A 200 -10.48 -27.64 26.72
CA LEU A 200 -10.81 -27.63 28.16
C LEU A 200 -10.03 -26.61 29.01
N GLU A 201 -9.20 -25.76 28.39
CA GLU A 201 -8.44 -24.74 29.12
C GLU A 201 -9.33 -23.54 29.48
N GLU A 202 -9.32 -23.15 30.75
CA GLU A 202 -9.96 -21.92 31.24
C GLU A 202 -9.17 -20.70 30.75
N ALA A 203 -9.58 -20.14 29.62
CA ALA A 203 -9.07 -18.88 29.13
C ALA A 203 -10.11 -17.77 29.34
N GLY A 204 -9.66 -16.61 29.79
CA GLY A 204 -10.53 -15.45 29.86
C GLY A 204 -11.06 -15.05 28.49
N VAL A 205 -12.36 -14.74 28.39
CA VAL A 205 -13.03 -14.35 27.14
C VAL A 205 -12.30 -13.21 26.41
N ASP A 206 -11.76 -12.26 27.15
CA ASP A 206 -11.01 -11.13 26.59
C ASP A 206 -9.72 -11.56 25.87
N ARG A 207 -9.05 -12.59 26.37
CA ARG A 207 -7.82 -13.13 25.75
C ARG A 207 -8.15 -13.85 24.43
N ILE A 208 -9.24 -14.62 24.42
CA ILE A 208 -9.74 -15.32 23.24
C ILE A 208 -10.10 -14.31 22.14
N ASN A 209 -10.86 -13.28 22.51
CA ASN A 209 -11.23 -12.20 21.59
C ASN A 209 -10.01 -11.45 21.04
N THR A 210 -9.03 -11.16 21.92
CA THR A 210 -7.78 -10.50 21.54
C THR A 210 -6.99 -11.33 20.56
N LEU A 211 -6.80 -12.64 20.81
CA LEU A 211 -6.08 -13.53 19.92
C LEU A 211 -6.75 -13.60 18.54
N ALA A 212 -8.06 -13.85 18.50
CA ALA A 212 -8.80 -13.90 17.23
C ALA A 212 -8.73 -12.58 16.45
N ASN A 213 -8.81 -11.44 17.14
CA ASN A 213 -8.66 -10.11 16.53
C ASN A 213 -7.23 -9.88 16.00
N ASN A 214 -6.21 -10.35 16.70
CA ASN A 214 -4.81 -10.18 16.31
C ASN A 214 -4.49 -10.87 14.99
N TRP A 215 -5.10 -12.02 14.68
CA TRP A 215 -4.98 -12.68 13.39
C TRP A 215 -5.44 -11.80 12.21
N GLN A 216 -6.34 -10.85 12.46
CA GLN A 216 -6.90 -9.94 11.46
C GLN A 216 -6.32 -8.51 11.51
N THR A 217 -5.53 -8.18 12.53
CA THR A 217 -5.07 -6.80 12.76
C THR A 217 -3.57 -6.64 12.87
N LEU A 218 -2.84 -7.66 13.33
CA LEU A 218 -1.39 -7.57 13.46
C LEU A 218 -0.70 -7.64 12.10
N ASP A 219 0.11 -6.64 11.83
CA ASP A 219 0.99 -6.62 10.66
C ASP A 219 2.28 -7.41 10.92
N ALA A 220 2.65 -8.26 10.00
CA ALA A 220 3.97 -8.87 9.97
C ALA A 220 5.05 -7.80 9.79
N GLY A 221 6.16 -7.94 10.49
CA GLY A 221 7.34 -7.09 10.34
C GLY A 221 7.93 -7.16 8.93
N ASN A 222 7.92 -8.36 8.35
CA ASN A 222 8.39 -8.62 6.99
C ASN A 222 7.60 -9.78 6.36
N ILE A 223 7.58 -9.83 5.02
CA ILE A 223 7.06 -10.95 4.24
C ILE A 223 8.17 -11.41 3.30
N LYS A 224 8.41 -12.71 3.25
CA LYS A 224 9.39 -13.33 2.35
C LYS A 224 8.71 -14.41 1.50
N MET A 225 9.36 -14.80 0.41
CA MET A 225 8.94 -15.97 -0.34
C MET A 225 9.04 -17.21 0.53
N TYR A 226 8.04 -18.09 0.42
CA TYR A 226 8.05 -19.37 1.13
C TYR A 226 9.15 -20.27 0.57
N ASP A 227 10.00 -20.78 1.46
CA ASP A 227 11.06 -21.71 1.11
C ASP A 227 10.50 -23.13 1.01
N ARG A 228 10.18 -23.57 -0.19
CA ARG A 228 9.61 -24.90 -0.46
C ARG A 228 10.57 -26.07 -0.18
N SER A 229 11.85 -25.79 0.06
CA SER A 229 12.84 -26.83 0.43
C SER A 229 12.68 -27.27 1.89
N LYS A 230 12.03 -26.44 2.72
CA LYS A 230 11.76 -26.74 4.13
C LYS A 230 10.51 -27.56 4.28
N LEU A 231 10.57 -28.55 5.16
CA LEU A 231 9.37 -29.28 5.57
C LEU A 231 8.36 -28.30 6.20
N PRO A 232 7.05 -28.43 5.90
CA PRO A 232 6.04 -27.65 6.55
C PRO A 232 6.10 -27.91 8.06
N GLY A 233 6.02 -26.84 8.83
CA GLY A 233 5.93 -26.91 10.30
C GLY A 233 4.57 -27.38 10.79
N GLN A 234 4.24 -27.01 12.01
CA GLN A 234 2.95 -27.33 12.61
C GLN A 234 1.80 -26.64 11.87
N LYS A 235 0.79 -27.43 11.47
CA LYS A 235 -0.38 -26.90 10.77
C LYS A 235 -1.28 -26.08 11.70
N ILE A 236 -1.74 -24.96 11.19
CA ILE A 236 -2.76 -24.08 11.78
C ILE A 236 -3.88 -23.94 10.75
N VAL A 237 -5.14 -24.07 11.17
CA VAL A 237 -6.28 -23.96 10.27
C VAL A 237 -7.16 -22.79 10.68
N ALA A 238 -7.38 -21.86 9.77
CA ALA A 238 -8.34 -20.78 9.92
C ALA A 238 -9.60 -21.09 9.09
N GLY A 239 -10.70 -21.40 9.78
CA GLY A 239 -12.00 -21.62 9.13
C GLY A 239 -12.69 -20.29 8.88
N LEU A 240 -13.24 -20.11 7.69
CA LEU A 240 -13.87 -18.87 7.25
C LEU A 240 -15.40 -18.91 7.33
N GLN A 241 -16.02 -17.76 7.27
CA GLN A 241 -17.48 -17.62 7.34
C GLN A 241 -18.20 -18.26 6.15
N ASP A 242 -17.54 -18.32 4.99
CA ASP A 242 -18.06 -18.97 3.77
C ASP A 242 -17.95 -20.50 3.78
N GLY A 243 -17.39 -21.07 4.85
CA GLY A 243 -17.19 -22.52 5.03
C GLY A 243 -15.88 -23.06 4.46
N SER A 244 -15.05 -22.21 3.85
CA SER A 244 -13.71 -22.59 3.40
C SER A 244 -12.69 -22.54 4.54
N ASP A 245 -11.58 -23.26 4.39
CA ASP A 245 -10.46 -23.27 5.32
C ASP A 245 -9.20 -22.70 4.65
N ILE A 246 -8.39 -22.04 5.47
CA ILE A 246 -7.06 -21.56 5.09
C ILE A 246 -6.03 -22.27 5.96
N ASP A 247 -5.07 -22.93 5.31
CA ASP A 247 -3.98 -23.60 5.97
C ASP A 247 -2.77 -22.67 6.13
N PHE A 248 -2.31 -22.52 7.37
CA PHE A 248 -1.06 -21.89 7.74
C PHE A 248 -0.12 -22.93 8.36
N PHE A 249 1.17 -22.63 8.36
CA PHE A 249 2.18 -23.49 8.95
C PHE A 249 3.12 -22.70 9.83
N LEU A 250 3.21 -23.08 11.10
CA LEU A 250 4.18 -22.51 12.04
C LEU A 250 5.56 -23.09 11.71
N MET A 251 6.43 -22.27 11.15
CA MET A 251 7.78 -22.65 10.71
C MET A 251 8.84 -22.48 11.80
N SER A 252 8.70 -21.44 12.61
CA SER A 252 9.66 -21.09 13.67
C SER A 252 8.98 -20.20 14.71
N THR A 253 9.48 -20.27 15.94
CA THR A 253 9.09 -19.36 17.02
C THR A 253 10.27 -18.48 17.48
N LYS A 254 11.51 -18.85 17.15
CA LYS A 254 12.75 -18.13 17.51
C LYS A 254 13.76 -18.14 16.37
N PRO A 255 14.54 -17.08 16.18
CA PRO A 255 14.50 -15.76 16.88
C PRO A 255 13.31 -14.89 16.39
N GLU A 256 12.58 -15.32 15.37
CA GLU A 256 11.38 -14.70 14.81
C GLU A 256 10.24 -15.73 14.78
N LEU A 257 9.03 -15.26 15.02
CA LEU A 257 7.84 -16.05 14.74
C LEU A 257 7.60 -16.03 13.24
N VAL A 258 7.63 -17.21 12.60
CA VAL A 258 7.43 -17.37 11.16
C VAL A 258 6.22 -18.24 10.90
N ILE A 259 5.23 -17.69 10.20
CA ILE A 259 4.00 -18.38 9.79
C ILE A 259 3.92 -18.36 8.27
N ALA A 260 3.91 -19.55 7.66
CA ALA A 260 3.88 -19.71 6.21
C ALA A 260 2.47 -19.89 5.65
N ARG A 261 2.28 -19.42 4.42
CA ARG A 261 1.13 -19.61 3.54
C ARG A 261 1.65 -20.20 2.21
N PRO A 262 1.86 -21.53 2.12
CA PRO A 262 2.43 -22.17 0.94
C PRO A 262 1.56 -22.01 -0.33
N ASP A 263 0.24 -21.93 -0.16
CA ASP A 263 -0.71 -21.66 -1.24
C ASP A 263 -0.52 -20.29 -1.89
N LEU A 264 -0.12 -19.29 -1.10
CA LEU A 264 0.25 -17.94 -1.60
C LEU A 264 1.74 -17.84 -1.97
N GLY A 265 2.55 -18.86 -1.62
CA GLY A 265 3.99 -18.85 -1.83
C GLY A 265 4.75 -17.87 -0.93
N VAL A 266 4.19 -17.49 0.22
CA VAL A 266 4.79 -16.49 1.14
C VAL A 266 4.88 -17.00 2.57
N GLN A 267 5.73 -16.35 3.35
CA GLN A 267 5.82 -16.52 4.80
C GLN A 267 5.88 -15.16 5.48
N TYR A 268 5.16 -15.05 6.57
CA TYR A 268 5.01 -13.85 7.40
C TYR A 268 5.98 -13.94 8.57
N HIS A 269 6.77 -12.90 8.76
CA HIS A 269 7.77 -12.78 9.82
C HIS A 269 7.30 -11.76 10.86
N PHE A 270 7.13 -12.23 12.08
CA PHE A 270 6.75 -11.43 13.24
C PHE A 270 7.90 -11.42 14.25
N SER A 271 7.90 -10.46 15.17
CA SER A 271 8.81 -10.49 16.31
C SER A 271 8.50 -11.68 17.23
N GLU A 272 9.51 -12.19 17.93
CA GLU A 272 9.33 -13.29 18.92
C GLU A 272 8.23 -12.96 19.95
N LYS A 273 8.09 -11.70 20.36
CA LYS A 273 7.07 -11.26 21.31
C LYS A 273 5.63 -11.49 20.82
N GLN A 274 5.40 -11.38 19.51
CA GLN A 274 4.08 -11.59 18.91
C GLN A 274 3.64 -13.06 18.89
N TYR A 275 4.49 -14.01 19.34
CA TYR A 275 4.09 -15.39 19.59
C TYR A 275 2.89 -15.47 20.54
N TYR A 276 2.95 -14.76 21.68
CA TYR A 276 1.87 -14.75 22.65
C TYR A 276 0.61 -14.07 22.13
N ASP A 277 0.76 -13.11 21.23
CA ASP A 277 -0.36 -12.40 20.63
C ASP A 277 -1.12 -13.23 19.58
N LEU A 278 -0.44 -14.16 18.92
CA LEU A 278 -0.98 -14.92 17.79
C LEU A 278 -1.23 -16.40 18.10
N LEU A 279 -0.51 -17.01 19.03
CA LEU A 279 -0.50 -18.47 19.20
C LEU A 279 -0.78 -18.94 20.63
N SER A 280 -0.92 -18.03 21.60
CA SER A 280 -1.08 -18.40 23.02
C SER A 280 -2.15 -17.57 23.71
N ILE A 281 -2.90 -18.23 24.60
CA ILE A 281 -3.82 -17.58 25.54
C ILE A 281 -3.23 -17.52 26.95
N ALA A 282 -2.02 -18.05 27.17
CA ALA A 282 -1.30 -17.94 28.43
C ALA A 282 -0.92 -16.48 28.74
N ASN A 283 -0.93 -16.10 30.01
CA ASN A 283 -0.52 -14.80 30.51
C ASN A 283 0.98 -14.62 30.47
#